data_f7c719bcd32e72f9a586633365b70fd5
#
_entry.id   f7c719bcd32e72f9a586633365b70fd5
#
_cell.length_a   1.000
_cell.length_b   1.000
_cell.length_c   1.000
_cell.angle_alpha   90.00
_cell.angle_beta   90.00
_cell.angle_gamma   90.00
#
_symmetry.space_group_name_H-M   'P 1'
#
loop_
_entity.id
_entity.type
_entity.pdbx_description
1 polymer ?
#
loop_
_entity_poly.entity_id
_entity_poly.type
_entity_poly.pdbx_seq_one_letter_code
_entity_poly.pdbx_strand_id
1 'polypeptide(L)'
;MRSVELEVCTIEFLDQDVVHTHFKDHRSVQPDQVQAMFDVIAEDRHGRKVLLMVSVGEGTSMSNEARAYASADDSNRYIAADAIIVRDFGHQLAANVFVRHHKPGRPIQLFGDQASAMAWLDTQRHLIAS
;
A
#
# COMPACT_ATOMS: atom_id res chain seq x y z
N MET A 1 -4.87 0.26 19.05
CA MET A 1 -4.59 0.31 17.58
C MET A 1 -5.87 0.68 16.85
N ARG A 2 -5.79 1.66 15.98
CA ARG A 2 -6.94 2.11 15.21
C ARG A 2 -7.03 1.38 13.88
N SER A 3 -8.25 1.03 13.45
CA SER A 3 -8.47 0.51 12.12
C SER A 3 -9.71 1.17 11.51
N VAL A 4 -9.73 1.25 10.18
CA VAL A 4 -10.84 1.81 9.42
C VAL A 4 -11.21 0.81 8.33
N GLU A 5 -12.50 0.48 8.23
CA GLU A 5 -12.96 -0.43 7.21
C GLU A 5 -13.61 0.34 6.08
N LEU A 6 -13.14 0.12 4.86
CA LEU A 6 -13.75 0.66 3.64
C LEU A 6 -14.41 -0.47 2.85
N GLU A 7 -15.04 -0.14 1.73
CA GLU A 7 -15.73 -1.13 0.93
C GLU A 7 -14.79 -2.25 0.45
N VAL A 8 -13.60 -1.88 -0.04
CA VAL A 8 -12.69 -2.85 -0.65
C VAL A 8 -11.48 -3.18 0.21
N CYS A 9 -11.27 -2.49 1.32
CA CYS A 9 -10.07 -2.71 2.13
C CYS A 9 -10.30 -2.35 3.59
N THR A 10 -9.39 -2.86 4.44
CA THR A 10 -9.29 -2.47 5.85
C THR A 10 -7.94 -1.81 6.04
N ILE A 11 -7.92 -0.69 6.74
CA ILE A 11 -6.70 0.09 6.99
C ILE A 11 -6.40 0.02 8.49
N GLU A 12 -5.23 -0.51 8.85
CA GLU A 12 -4.79 -0.62 10.24
C GLU A 12 -3.62 0.33 10.48
N PHE A 13 -3.75 1.19 11.47
CA PHE A 13 -2.67 2.10 11.85
C PHE A 13 -1.82 1.41 12.91
N LEU A 14 -0.75 0.74 12.47
CA LEU A 14 0.07 -0.11 13.34
C LEU A 14 0.89 0.72 14.34
N ASP A 15 1.42 1.85 13.89
CA ASP A 15 2.10 2.82 14.75
C ASP A 15 2.06 4.19 14.05
N GLN A 16 2.83 5.16 14.54
CA GLN A 16 2.81 6.52 13.97
C GLN A 16 3.28 6.57 12.53
N ASP A 17 4.13 5.63 12.12
CA ASP A 17 4.74 5.65 10.80
C ASP A 17 4.15 4.61 9.86
N VAL A 18 3.71 3.46 10.38
CA VAL A 18 3.34 2.30 9.56
C VAL A 18 1.84 2.09 9.52
N VAL A 19 1.33 1.96 8.29
CA VAL A 19 -0.08 1.67 8.02
C VAL A 19 -0.15 0.40 7.20
N HIS A 20 -1.05 -0.52 7.55
CA HIS A 20 -1.29 -1.74 6.82
C HIS A 20 -2.65 -1.68 6.13
N THR A 21 -2.67 -1.71 4.81
CA THR A 21 -3.90 -1.81 4.04
C THR A 21 -4.04 -3.24 3.52
N HIS A 22 -5.13 -3.90 3.90
CA HIS A 22 -5.47 -5.22 3.40
C HIS A 22 -6.68 -5.11 2.48
N PHE A 23 -6.51 -5.44 1.20
CA PHE A 23 -7.63 -5.47 0.26
C PHE A 23 -8.39 -6.77 0.43
N LYS A 24 -9.72 -6.65 0.60
CA LYS A 24 -10.60 -7.78 0.90
C LYS A 24 -10.68 -8.77 -0.26
N ASP A 25 -11.12 -10.00 0.05
CA ASP A 25 -11.26 -11.05 -0.96
C ASP A 25 -12.28 -10.68 -2.04
N HIS A 26 -12.02 -11.15 -3.27
CA HIS A 26 -12.96 -11.06 -4.39
C HIS A 26 -13.45 -9.65 -4.69
N ARG A 27 -12.52 -8.70 -4.69
CA ARG A 27 -12.80 -7.30 -5.02
C ARG A 27 -12.08 -6.90 -6.30
N SER A 28 -12.66 -5.92 -7.00
CA SER A 28 -12.01 -5.27 -8.13
C SER A 28 -11.76 -3.82 -7.71
N VAL A 29 -10.51 -3.47 -7.51
CA VAL A 29 -10.14 -2.16 -6.97
C VAL A 29 -10.03 -1.14 -8.10
N GLN A 30 -10.72 -0.02 -7.95
CA GLN A 30 -10.76 1.07 -8.93
C GLN A 30 -10.05 2.32 -8.38
N PRO A 31 -9.72 3.31 -9.25
CA PRO A 31 -8.97 4.49 -8.79
C PRO A 31 -9.64 5.28 -7.67
N ASP A 32 -10.97 5.42 -7.69
CA ASP A 32 -11.68 6.14 -6.64
C ASP A 32 -11.56 5.45 -5.29
N GLN A 33 -11.43 4.12 -5.29
CA GLN A 33 -11.24 3.34 -4.07
C GLN A 33 -9.81 3.49 -3.53
N VAL A 34 -8.82 3.63 -4.42
CA VAL A 34 -7.46 3.94 -4.02
C VAL A 34 -7.41 5.34 -3.39
N GLN A 35 -8.09 6.31 -3.99
CA GLN A 35 -8.15 7.66 -3.43
C GLN A 35 -8.83 7.67 -2.07
N ALA A 36 -9.90 6.89 -1.90
CA ALA A 36 -10.57 6.77 -0.59
C ALA A 36 -9.60 6.28 0.49
N MET A 37 -8.74 5.32 0.16
CA MET A 37 -7.71 4.83 1.07
C MET A 37 -6.73 5.95 1.43
N PHE A 38 -6.24 6.68 0.43
CA PHE A 38 -5.32 7.80 0.67
C PHE A 38 -5.96 8.89 1.53
N ASP A 39 -7.25 9.18 1.30
CA ASP A 39 -7.97 10.19 2.08
C ASP A 39 -8.04 9.82 3.57
N VAL A 40 -8.29 8.54 3.87
CA VAL A 40 -8.32 8.04 5.25
C VAL A 40 -6.94 8.21 5.90
N ILE A 41 -5.89 7.83 5.18
CA ILE A 41 -4.51 7.94 5.69
C ILE A 41 -4.16 9.41 5.93
N ALA A 42 -4.45 10.28 4.97
CA ALA A 42 -4.14 11.70 5.09
C ALA A 42 -4.88 12.35 6.26
N GLU A 43 -6.15 12.01 6.45
CA GLU A 43 -6.94 12.55 7.53
C GLU A 43 -6.40 12.11 8.89
N ASP A 44 -6.11 10.82 9.05
CA ASP A 44 -5.61 10.29 10.32
C ASP A 44 -4.23 10.82 10.67
N ARG A 45 -3.37 11.03 9.67
CA ARG A 45 -1.98 11.47 9.86
C ARG A 45 -1.78 12.95 9.62
N HIS A 46 -2.85 13.72 9.44
CA HIS A 46 -2.78 15.17 9.25
C HIS A 46 -1.85 15.56 8.10
N GLY A 47 -1.91 14.80 7.00
CA GLY A 47 -1.09 15.04 5.82
C GLY A 47 0.33 14.53 5.90
N ARG A 48 0.71 13.90 7.00
CA ARG A 48 2.06 13.34 7.16
C ARG A 48 2.16 12.04 6.37
N LYS A 49 3.30 11.81 5.74
CA LYS A 49 3.55 10.57 5.00
C LYS A 49 3.62 9.36 5.92
N VAL A 50 3.31 8.19 5.36
CA VAL A 50 3.38 6.92 6.09
C VAL A 50 4.22 5.91 5.31
N LEU A 51 4.63 4.86 6.02
CA LEU A 51 5.19 3.65 5.41
C LEU A 51 4.02 2.69 5.23
N LEU A 52 3.76 2.29 3.98
CA LEU A 52 2.58 1.50 3.66
C LEU A 52 2.93 0.02 3.45
N MET A 53 2.24 -0.85 4.20
CA MET A 53 2.26 -2.29 3.99
C MET A 53 0.95 -2.66 3.28
N VAL A 54 1.05 -3.36 2.16
CA VAL A 54 -0.11 -3.76 1.36
C VAL A 54 -0.20 -5.27 1.29
N SER A 55 -1.37 -5.81 1.60
CA SER A 55 -1.68 -7.22 1.36
C SER A 55 -3.00 -7.30 0.61
N VAL A 56 -3.18 -8.40 -0.14
CA VAL A 56 -4.32 -8.55 -1.04
C VAL A 56 -5.01 -9.88 -0.76
N GLY A 57 -6.33 -9.84 -0.64
CA GLY A 57 -7.15 -11.02 -0.42
C GLY A 57 -7.22 -11.92 -1.65
N GLU A 58 -7.80 -13.11 -1.45
CA GLU A 58 -7.94 -14.08 -2.52
C GLU A 58 -8.90 -13.56 -3.60
N GLY A 59 -8.51 -13.73 -4.86
CA GLY A 59 -9.35 -13.36 -5.99
C GLY A 59 -9.53 -11.86 -6.22
N THR A 60 -8.76 -11.04 -5.51
CA THR A 60 -8.84 -9.58 -5.68
C THR A 60 -7.86 -9.12 -6.73
N SER A 61 -8.31 -8.21 -7.57
CA SER A 61 -7.49 -7.60 -8.61
C SER A 61 -7.60 -6.08 -8.53
N MET A 62 -6.61 -5.42 -9.11
CA MET A 62 -6.59 -3.97 -9.21
C MET A 62 -6.55 -3.62 -10.69
N SER A 63 -7.42 -2.71 -11.14
CA SER A 63 -7.43 -2.29 -12.53
C SER A 63 -6.11 -1.61 -12.89
N ASN A 64 -5.79 -1.56 -14.20
CA ASN A 64 -4.59 -0.87 -14.66
C ASN A 64 -4.65 0.62 -14.27
N GLU A 65 -5.82 1.22 -14.34
CA GLU A 65 -6.05 2.60 -13.97
C GLU A 65 -5.80 2.82 -12.47
N ALA A 66 -6.24 1.87 -11.63
CA ALA A 66 -6.01 1.95 -10.19
C ALA A 66 -4.53 1.80 -9.86
N ARG A 67 -3.83 0.90 -10.56
CA ARG A 67 -2.38 0.73 -10.37
C ARG A 67 -1.62 1.99 -10.76
N ALA A 68 -1.97 2.58 -11.90
CA ALA A 68 -1.36 3.82 -12.36
C ALA A 68 -1.63 4.95 -11.38
N TYR A 69 -2.84 5.02 -10.86
CA TYR A 69 -3.23 6.02 -9.88
C TYR A 69 -2.42 5.88 -8.58
N ALA A 70 -2.29 4.64 -8.10
CA ALA A 70 -1.58 4.37 -6.85
C ALA A 70 -0.08 4.68 -6.95
N SER A 71 0.49 4.57 -8.16
CA SER A 71 1.92 4.79 -8.38
C SER A 71 2.24 6.15 -9.00
N ALA A 72 1.23 6.99 -9.25
CA ALA A 72 1.46 8.34 -9.78
C ALA A 72 2.26 9.18 -8.78
N ASP A 73 2.99 10.17 -9.31
CA ASP A 73 3.84 11.04 -8.47
C ASP A 73 3.05 11.71 -7.34
N ASP A 74 1.78 12.02 -7.59
CA ASP A 74 0.91 12.63 -6.58
C ASP A 74 0.74 11.75 -5.34
N SER A 75 0.83 10.42 -5.48
CA SER A 75 0.70 9.52 -4.34
C SER A 75 1.87 9.63 -3.37
N ASN A 76 3.01 10.19 -3.81
CA ASN A 76 4.17 10.38 -2.96
C ASN A 76 3.90 11.37 -1.81
N ARG A 77 2.83 12.16 -1.90
CA ARG A 77 2.43 13.04 -0.80
C ARG A 77 1.92 12.26 0.41
N TYR A 78 1.43 11.04 0.18
CA TYR A 78 0.83 10.21 1.23
C TYR A 78 1.79 9.13 1.72
N ILE A 79 2.62 8.59 0.83
CA ILE A 79 3.37 7.36 1.06
C ILE A 79 4.86 7.63 0.86
N ALA A 80 5.67 7.23 1.85
CA ALA A 80 7.12 7.36 1.78
C ALA A 80 7.79 6.09 1.23
N ALA A 81 7.19 4.92 1.48
CA ALA A 81 7.70 3.64 0.99
C ALA A 81 6.58 2.61 1.02
N ASP A 82 6.61 1.66 0.08
CA ASP A 82 5.62 0.57 0.01
C ASP A 82 6.29 -0.78 0.23
N ALA A 83 5.70 -1.61 1.09
CA ALA A 83 6.03 -3.03 1.22
C ALA A 83 4.80 -3.82 0.77
N ILE A 84 4.93 -4.59 -0.31
CA ILE A 84 3.81 -5.34 -0.87
C ILE A 84 3.99 -6.82 -0.55
N ILE A 85 3.00 -7.40 0.13
CA ILE A 85 3.01 -8.81 0.47
C ILE A 85 2.33 -9.59 -0.65
N VAL A 86 3.07 -10.53 -1.24
CA VAL A 86 2.58 -11.35 -2.34
C VAL A 86 2.28 -12.75 -1.82
N ARG A 87 1.10 -13.28 -2.18
CA ARG A 87 0.61 -14.54 -1.63
C ARG A 87 1.10 -15.76 -2.40
N ASP A 88 1.18 -15.64 -3.73
CA ASP A 88 1.47 -16.76 -4.60
C ASP A 88 2.22 -16.30 -5.84
N PHE A 89 2.55 -17.26 -6.69
CA PHE A 89 3.32 -17.00 -7.91
C PHE A 89 2.61 -16.02 -8.85
N GLY A 90 1.29 -16.15 -8.99
CA GLY A 90 0.51 -15.24 -9.83
C GLY A 90 0.54 -13.81 -9.32
N HIS A 91 0.36 -13.64 -8.01
CA HIS A 91 0.46 -12.33 -7.36
C HIS A 91 1.86 -11.75 -7.52
N GLN A 92 2.88 -12.59 -7.37
CA GLN A 92 4.26 -12.15 -7.50
C GLN A 92 4.56 -11.66 -8.91
N LEU A 93 4.09 -12.40 -9.94
CA LEU A 93 4.25 -11.96 -11.33
C LEU A 93 3.56 -10.63 -11.59
N ALA A 94 2.31 -10.50 -11.16
CA ALA A 94 1.54 -9.26 -11.35
C ALA A 94 2.23 -8.09 -10.65
N ALA A 95 2.71 -8.30 -9.42
CA ALA A 95 3.38 -7.26 -8.66
C ALA A 95 4.72 -6.88 -9.30
N ASN A 96 5.48 -7.85 -9.80
CA ASN A 96 6.74 -7.58 -10.49
C ASN A 96 6.53 -6.74 -11.76
N VAL A 97 5.48 -7.06 -12.53
CA VAL A 97 5.12 -6.29 -13.71
C VAL A 97 4.74 -4.87 -13.31
N PHE A 98 3.92 -4.73 -12.27
CA PHE A 98 3.53 -3.43 -11.75
C PHE A 98 4.75 -2.60 -11.33
N VAL A 99 5.64 -3.17 -10.53
CA VAL A 99 6.84 -2.47 -10.05
C VAL A 99 7.72 -2.05 -11.24
N ARG A 100 7.83 -2.90 -12.25
CA ARG A 100 8.66 -2.63 -13.42
C ARG A 100 8.11 -1.50 -14.29
N HIS A 101 6.80 -1.45 -14.48
CA HIS A 101 6.17 -0.53 -15.42
C HIS A 101 5.56 0.71 -14.77
N HIS A 102 5.31 0.67 -13.47
CA HIS A 102 4.65 1.76 -12.73
C HIS A 102 5.49 2.19 -11.53
N LYS A 103 6.78 2.45 -11.75
CA LYS A 103 7.68 2.80 -10.66
C LYS A 103 7.28 4.14 -10.04
N PRO A 104 6.79 4.15 -8.79
CA PRO A 104 6.63 5.41 -8.09
C PRO A 104 7.99 6.01 -7.76
N GLY A 105 8.06 7.29 -7.49
CA GLY A 105 9.31 7.95 -7.12
C GLY A 105 9.75 7.66 -5.68
N ARG A 106 9.41 6.49 -5.14
CA ARG A 106 9.69 6.10 -3.77
C ARG A 106 10.08 4.63 -3.70
N PRO A 107 10.77 4.19 -2.62
CA PRO A 107 11.11 2.77 -2.47
C PRO A 107 9.88 1.88 -2.44
N ILE A 108 9.93 0.77 -3.17
CA ILE A 108 8.87 -0.24 -3.18
C ILE A 108 9.53 -1.61 -3.25
N GLN A 109 9.07 -2.56 -2.42
CA GLN A 109 9.66 -3.89 -2.39
C GLN A 109 8.60 -4.94 -2.08
N LEU A 110 8.79 -6.15 -2.64
CA LEU A 110 7.88 -7.28 -2.49
C LEU A 110 8.37 -8.20 -1.38
N PHE A 111 7.43 -8.80 -0.64
CA PHE A 111 7.72 -9.72 0.45
C PHE A 111 6.76 -10.90 0.43
N GLY A 112 7.20 -12.02 1.00
CA GLY A 112 6.36 -13.21 1.12
C GLY A 112 5.55 -13.26 2.41
N ASP A 113 5.88 -12.42 3.40
CA ASP A 113 5.19 -12.43 4.69
C ASP A 113 5.23 -11.05 5.34
N GLN A 114 4.39 -10.89 6.34
CA GLN A 114 4.23 -9.61 7.04
C GLN A 114 5.46 -9.25 7.88
N ALA A 115 6.09 -10.24 8.50
CA ALA A 115 7.24 -10.00 9.36
C ALA A 115 8.42 -9.41 8.57
N SER A 116 8.69 -9.98 7.38
CA SER A 116 9.76 -9.48 6.51
C SER A 116 9.45 -8.08 5.99
N ALA A 117 8.18 -7.85 5.63
CA ALA A 117 7.74 -6.53 5.18
C ALA A 117 7.93 -5.48 6.28
N MET A 118 7.54 -5.81 7.50
CA MET A 118 7.68 -4.90 8.64
C MET A 118 9.15 -4.59 8.95
N ALA A 119 10.01 -5.62 8.89
CA ALA A 119 11.43 -5.43 9.14
C ALA A 119 12.05 -4.46 8.12
N TRP A 120 11.66 -4.59 6.85
CA TRP A 120 12.14 -3.68 5.82
C TRP A 120 11.61 -2.26 6.03
N LEU A 121 10.32 -2.12 6.36
CA LEU A 121 9.73 -0.80 6.61
C LEU A 121 10.43 -0.08 7.76
N ASP A 122 10.86 -0.82 8.78
CA ASP A 122 11.63 -0.23 9.89
C ASP A 122 12.89 0.46 9.38
N THR A 123 13.52 -0.06 8.33
CA THR A 123 14.72 0.55 7.74
C THR A 123 14.40 1.81 6.95
N GLN A 124 13.13 2.07 6.67
CA GLN A 124 12.69 3.22 5.88
C GLN A 124 12.13 4.37 6.72
N ARG A 125 12.13 4.25 8.03
CA ARG A 125 11.54 5.27 8.93
C ARG A 125 12.20 6.64 8.77
N HIS A 126 13.47 6.66 8.37
CA HIS A 126 14.19 7.93 8.14
C HIS A 126 13.57 8.77 7.02
N LEU A 127 12.75 8.17 6.15
CA LEU A 127 12.09 8.89 5.06
C LEU A 127 10.93 9.76 5.57
N ILE A 128 10.42 9.45 6.76
CA ILE A 128 9.32 10.21 7.39
C ILE A 128 9.86 11.22 8.37
N ALA A 129 10.88 10.84 9.12
CA ALA A 129 11.47 11.69 10.15
C ALA A 129 12.15 12.87 9.47
N SER A 130 11.62 14.03 9.69
CA SER A 130 12.16 15.26 9.14
C SER A 130 12.53 16.23 10.24
#